data_68cf68172dd701bc8114e37fa51b6768
#
_entry.id   68cf68172dd701bc8114e37fa51b6768
#
_cell.length_a   1.000
_cell.length_b   1.000
_cell.length_c   1.000
_cell.angle_alpha   90.00
_cell.angle_beta   90.00
_cell.angle_gamma   90.00
#
_symmetry.space_group_name_H-M   'P 1'
#
loop_
_entity.id
_entity.type
_entity.pdbx_description
1 polymer ?
#
loop_
_entity_poly.entity_id
_entity_poly.type
_entity_poly.pdbx_seq_one_letter_code
_entity_poly.pdbx_strand_id
1 'polypeptide(L)'
;PGTACCAVAEITVYDLGGWITMTSLHLSFFPFIFLSPHLSLPCSLPTILSEFLDIWDVNMLRKPDEINKRQHTTHLYATDNLIVRRGQEFQLKVTFDRPYKPSDDQFAVEFVIGGSPQFSKGTYIPVSVASDRQSPWAGRVVESADNVVTVGITPAPDCIVGKWRTYVAVVTPYGIRRTRQDESRDVYILFNPWAAADSVFLDDGNEREECVLNEVGVIYHGAFDDVSERPWNFGQFDYGVLDACLFIMDKAAMPITNRGDPIKVARKASAMLNSRDDDGVLVGSWSGDYTYGVAPTSWTGSTEILLNYSSSKMPVCYAQCWVYAAVFNTFLRCLGIPARVVTNFFSSHDNDGNLKTDIILDENGRIDKQRTKDSIWNYHCWNECYMSRPDLPQGFGGWQAVDATPQETSDGMYRCGPASVQAIKHGQICFPFDAPFVFAEVNSDVVFYSRNPRDGTLEPVKVNSSHVGRMVVTKAPGQDTRRDITDQYKFPEAKSLKGHFPRHRLKITYAEITPPFPAG
;
A
#
# COMPACT_ATOMS: atom_id res chain seq x y z
N PRO A 1 28.91 -35.04 47.02
CA PRO A 1 27.60 -35.31 46.54
C PRO A 1 27.20 -34.24 45.52
N GLY A 2 27.35 -34.54 44.25
CA GLY A 2 27.00 -33.68 43.15
C GLY A 2 25.93 -34.39 42.34
N THR A 3 24.75 -33.82 42.32
CA THR A 3 23.61 -34.25 41.53
C THR A 3 23.84 -33.90 40.06
N ALA A 4 23.92 -34.91 39.21
CA ALA A 4 23.90 -34.73 37.75
C ALA A 4 22.45 -34.56 37.27
N CYS A 5 22.15 -33.45 36.62
CA CYS A 5 20.92 -33.23 35.87
C CYS A 5 21.03 -33.92 34.50
N CYS A 6 20.20 -34.93 34.27
CA CYS A 6 19.97 -35.45 32.92
C CYS A 6 18.99 -34.56 32.19
N ALA A 7 19.42 -33.93 31.10
CA ALA A 7 18.53 -33.29 30.14
C ALA A 7 17.99 -34.37 29.19
N VAL A 8 16.68 -34.51 29.15
CA VAL A 8 15.96 -35.31 28.15
C VAL A 8 15.73 -34.41 26.92
N ALA A 9 16.27 -34.81 25.78
CA ALA A 9 15.98 -34.20 24.50
C ALA A 9 14.81 -34.95 23.86
N GLU A 10 13.67 -34.31 23.72
CA GLU A 10 12.58 -34.79 22.88
C GLU A 10 12.88 -34.47 21.40
N ILE A 11 12.92 -35.50 20.59
CA ILE A 11 13.03 -35.37 19.14
C ILE A 11 11.63 -35.62 18.57
N THR A 12 11.02 -34.57 18.03
CA THR A 12 9.73 -34.68 17.28
C THR A 12 10.06 -34.88 15.81
N VAL A 13 9.73 -36.03 15.28
CA VAL A 13 9.79 -36.31 13.83
C VAL A 13 8.40 -36.20 13.25
N TYR A 14 8.24 -35.34 12.25
CA TYR A 14 7.00 -35.24 11.46
C TYR A 14 7.13 -36.04 10.17
N ASP A 15 6.28 -37.03 10.02
CA ASP A 15 6.09 -37.75 8.75
C ASP A 15 4.74 -37.32 8.13
N LEU A 16 4.70 -37.19 6.82
CA LEU A 16 3.52 -36.82 6.05
C LEU A 16 2.58 -38.05 5.91
N GLY A 17 1.81 -38.34 6.93
CA GLY A 17 0.80 -39.39 6.75
C GLY A 17 0.44 -40.23 7.98
N GLY A 18 0.38 -39.68 9.18
CA GLY A 18 -0.25 -40.41 10.29
C GLY A 18 0.56 -40.44 11.59
N TRP A 19 -0.16 -40.37 12.68
CA TRP A 19 0.38 -40.44 14.04
C TRP A 19 0.77 -41.88 14.40
N ILE A 20 2.03 -42.09 14.78
CA ILE A 20 2.45 -43.35 15.44
C ILE A 20 3.05 -42.99 16.81
N THR A 21 2.37 -43.43 17.84
CA THR A 21 2.85 -43.37 19.23
C THR A 21 3.68 -44.61 19.53
N MET A 22 4.96 -44.46 19.88
CA MET A 22 5.76 -45.56 20.39
C MET A 22 5.96 -45.43 21.90
N THR A 23 5.55 -46.46 22.61
CA THR A 23 5.74 -46.68 24.03
C THR A 23 7.13 -47.28 24.33
N SER A 24 7.75 -46.74 25.35
CA SER A 24 8.91 -47.16 26.16
C SER A 24 9.64 -48.46 25.80
N LEU A 25 10.97 -48.34 25.61
CA LEU A 25 11.93 -49.45 25.62
C LEU A 25 12.70 -49.46 26.95
N HIS A 26 12.65 -50.60 27.66
CA HIS A 26 13.44 -50.90 28.86
C HIS A 26 14.87 -51.20 28.48
N LEU A 27 15.86 -50.56 29.11
CA LEU A 27 17.26 -50.89 29.05
C LEU A 27 17.67 -51.66 30.33
N SER A 28 18.17 -52.88 30.13
CA SER A 28 18.72 -53.74 31.17
C SER A 28 20.17 -53.40 31.47
N PHE A 29 20.52 -53.35 32.75
CA PHE A 29 21.88 -53.13 33.24
C PHE A 29 22.73 -54.41 33.12
N PHE A 30 24.01 -54.27 32.71
CA PHE A 30 25.10 -55.23 32.93
C PHE A 30 26.27 -54.55 33.66
N PRO A 31 27.01 -55.31 34.55
CA PRO A 31 27.92 -54.73 35.51
C PRO A 31 29.32 -54.47 34.94
N PHE A 32 30.01 -53.54 35.59
CA PHE A 32 31.37 -53.07 35.35
C PHE A 32 32.44 -54.17 35.58
N ILE A 33 33.39 -54.24 34.65
CA ILE A 33 34.74 -54.88 34.90
C ILE A 33 35.79 -53.77 34.81
N PHE A 34 36.56 -53.57 35.90
CA PHE A 34 37.71 -52.67 35.94
C PHE A 34 38.89 -53.31 35.19
N LEU A 35 39.50 -52.59 34.25
CA LEU A 35 40.82 -52.81 33.73
C LEU A 35 41.66 -51.54 33.71
N SER A 36 42.89 -51.62 34.17
CA SER A 36 43.88 -50.60 34.48
C SER A 36 44.41 -49.75 33.33
N PRO A 37 45.06 -48.59 33.60
CA PRO A 37 45.37 -47.55 32.62
C PRO A 37 46.76 -47.82 31.99
N HIS A 38 46.83 -47.53 30.68
CA HIS A 38 47.98 -47.04 29.93
C HIS A 38 47.85 -47.41 28.45
N LEU A 39 47.17 -46.54 27.70
CA LEU A 39 47.47 -46.35 26.29
C LEU A 39 46.91 -44.95 25.90
N SER A 40 47.79 -43.96 25.89
CA SER A 40 47.55 -42.67 25.30
C SER A 40 47.52 -42.83 23.78
N LEU A 41 46.32 -43.05 23.23
CA LEU A 41 46.08 -42.82 21.83
C LEU A 41 45.73 -41.33 21.68
N PRO A 42 46.31 -40.60 20.72
CA PRO A 42 45.82 -39.27 20.35
C PRO A 42 44.44 -39.45 19.78
N CYS A 43 43.43 -39.16 20.56
CA CYS A 43 42.05 -39.05 20.06
C CYS A 43 41.95 -37.76 19.26
N SER A 44 42.46 -37.76 18.04
CA SER A 44 41.96 -36.88 17.01
C SER A 44 40.57 -37.38 16.68
N LEU A 45 39.58 -36.80 17.34
CA LEU A 45 38.21 -36.90 16.86
C LEU A 45 38.23 -36.50 15.37
N PRO A 46 37.87 -37.39 14.46
CA PRO A 46 37.77 -36.99 13.07
C PRO A 46 36.75 -35.85 13.03
N THR A 47 37.15 -34.78 12.41
CA THR A 47 36.29 -33.63 12.12
C THR A 47 35.24 -34.05 11.07
N ILE A 48 34.32 -34.93 11.49
CA ILE A 48 33.17 -35.37 10.63
C ILE A 48 32.20 -34.20 10.41
N LEU A 49 32.38 -33.09 11.14
CA LEU A 49 31.57 -31.87 10.95
C LEU A 49 31.95 -31.02 9.73
N SER A 50 33.07 -31.33 9.04
CA SER A 50 33.49 -30.58 7.82
C SER A 50 32.87 -31.09 6.52
N GLU A 51 32.06 -32.13 6.57
CA GLU A 51 31.47 -32.73 5.36
C GLU A 51 30.24 -31.96 4.83
N PHE A 52 29.51 -31.26 5.71
CA PHE A 52 28.31 -30.53 5.33
C PHE A 52 28.53 -29.04 5.45
N LEU A 53 27.96 -28.32 4.45
CA LEU A 53 28.02 -26.87 4.38
C LEU A 53 27.38 -26.26 5.64
N ASP A 54 28.06 -25.30 6.29
CA ASP A 54 27.53 -24.52 7.40
C ASP A 54 27.60 -23.02 7.09
N ILE A 55 26.61 -22.27 7.57
CA ILE A 55 26.46 -20.85 7.26
C ILE A 55 27.17 -20.04 8.34
N TRP A 56 28.18 -19.25 7.95
CA TRP A 56 28.92 -18.38 8.88
C TRP A 56 28.34 -16.98 8.91
N ASP A 57 27.96 -16.40 7.75
CA ASP A 57 27.44 -15.05 7.66
C ASP A 57 26.49 -14.88 6.48
N VAL A 58 25.59 -13.91 6.60
CA VAL A 58 24.70 -13.47 5.52
C VAL A 58 24.71 -11.94 5.46
N ASN A 59 25.28 -11.41 4.37
CA ASN A 59 25.32 -9.98 4.11
C ASN A 59 24.25 -9.60 3.09
N MET A 60 23.29 -8.79 3.51
CA MET A 60 22.13 -8.34 2.70
C MET A 60 22.50 -7.23 1.71
N LEU A 61 23.73 -6.74 1.65
CA LEU A 61 24.16 -5.62 0.83
C LEU A 61 23.20 -4.42 0.97
N ARG A 62 22.98 -3.99 2.19
CA ARG A 62 21.90 -3.08 2.61
C ARG A 62 22.30 -1.61 2.73
N LYS A 63 23.60 -1.28 2.58
CA LYS A 63 24.06 0.11 2.70
C LYS A 63 23.57 0.96 1.53
N PRO A 64 23.36 2.27 1.72
CA PRO A 64 22.84 3.16 0.69
C PRO A 64 23.70 3.24 -0.58
N ASP A 65 25.02 3.07 -0.45
CA ASP A 65 25.99 3.09 -1.53
C ASP A 65 26.18 1.72 -2.21
N GLU A 66 25.64 0.64 -1.64
CA GLU A 66 25.69 -0.70 -2.22
C GLU A 66 24.68 -0.89 -3.35
N ILE A 67 24.89 -1.94 -4.14
CA ILE A 67 24.19 -2.20 -5.40
C ILE A 67 22.68 -2.23 -5.28
N ASN A 68 22.14 -2.85 -4.22
CA ASN A 68 20.71 -3.08 -4.09
C ASN A 68 19.90 -1.78 -3.99
N LYS A 69 20.21 -0.95 -2.99
CA LYS A 69 19.46 0.31 -2.77
C LYS A 69 19.56 1.27 -3.97
N ARG A 70 20.69 1.27 -4.67
CA ARG A 70 20.87 2.08 -5.89
C ARG A 70 20.02 1.58 -7.05
N GLN A 71 20.08 0.28 -7.35
CA GLN A 71 19.33 -0.32 -8.46
C GLN A 71 17.82 -0.23 -8.25
N HIS A 72 17.36 -0.40 -7.00
CA HIS A 72 15.95 -0.32 -6.65
C HIS A 72 15.45 1.11 -6.39
N THR A 73 16.32 2.13 -6.49
CA THR A 73 15.98 3.54 -6.18
C THR A 73 15.35 3.67 -4.78
N THR A 74 15.99 3.02 -3.80
CA THR A 74 15.54 2.99 -2.38
C THR A 74 16.60 3.53 -1.43
N HIS A 75 17.64 4.15 -1.95
CA HIS A 75 18.73 4.73 -1.17
C HIS A 75 18.32 5.94 -0.32
N LEU A 76 17.18 6.57 -0.64
CA LEU A 76 16.61 7.69 0.10
C LEU A 76 15.95 7.28 1.43
N TYR A 77 15.49 6.03 1.54
CA TYR A 77 14.83 5.59 2.77
C TYR A 77 15.80 5.57 3.96
N ALA A 78 15.45 6.31 5.00
CA ALA A 78 16.21 6.38 6.25
C ALA A 78 15.95 5.11 7.10
N THR A 79 16.56 3.99 6.73
CA THR A 79 16.49 2.72 7.47
C THR A 79 17.76 1.90 7.28
N ASP A 80 18.12 1.13 8.30
CA ASP A 80 19.26 0.22 8.27
C ASP A 80 18.96 -1.08 7.50
N ASN A 81 17.70 -1.44 7.31
CA ASN A 81 17.31 -2.62 6.58
C ASN A 81 17.40 -2.44 5.07
N LEU A 82 17.49 -3.56 4.36
CA LEU A 82 17.39 -3.58 2.91
C LEU A 82 15.93 -3.29 2.50
N ILE A 83 15.77 -2.38 1.55
CA ILE A 83 14.51 -2.13 0.87
C ILE A 83 14.71 -2.42 -0.62
N VAL A 84 13.84 -3.24 -1.18
CA VAL A 84 13.84 -3.60 -2.61
C VAL A 84 12.45 -3.45 -3.22
N ARG A 85 12.41 -3.34 -4.53
CA ARG A 85 11.15 -3.32 -5.28
C ARG A 85 10.92 -4.68 -5.94
N ARG A 86 9.69 -5.18 -5.89
CA ARG A 86 9.29 -6.46 -6.46
C ARG A 86 9.46 -6.50 -7.99
N GLY A 87 9.58 -7.68 -8.57
CA GLY A 87 9.83 -7.84 -10.00
C GLY A 87 11.22 -7.45 -10.47
N GLN A 88 12.14 -7.13 -9.55
CA GLN A 88 13.52 -6.73 -9.86
C GLN A 88 14.51 -7.50 -8.99
N GLU A 89 15.63 -7.95 -9.57
CA GLU A 89 16.66 -8.71 -8.86
C GLU A 89 17.38 -7.86 -7.83
N PHE A 90 17.58 -8.42 -6.64
CA PHE A 90 18.52 -7.93 -5.63
C PHE A 90 19.51 -9.03 -5.24
N GLN A 91 20.63 -8.66 -4.65
CA GLN A 91 21.70 -9.58 -4.31
C GLN A 91 21.93 -9.66 -2.80
N LEU A 92 22.37 -10.82 -2.35
CA LEU A 92 22.90 -11.06 -0.99
C LEU A 92 24.14 -11.96 -1.08
N LYS A 93 25.03 -11.85 -0.08
CA LYS A 93 26.21 -12.71 0.03
C LYS A 93 26.06 -13.67 1.20
N VAL A 94 26.26 -14.95 0.94
CA VAL A 94 26.30 -15.99 1.96
C VAL A 94 27.73 -16.48 2.09
N THR A 95 28.27 -16.42 3.29
CA THR A 95 29.58 -16.97 3.64
C THR A 95 29.39 -18.31 4.33
N PHE A 96 30.04 -19.33 3.81
CA PHE A 96 30.02 -20.68 4.35
C PHE A 96 31.33 -21.02 5.07
N ASP A 97 31.36 -22.14 5.77
CA ASP A 97 32.55 -22.67 6.46
C ASP A 97 33.59 -23.22 5.47
N ARG A 98 33.18 -23.56 4.24
CA ARG A 98 34.01 -24.05 3.15
C ARG A 98 33.44 -23.60 1.79
N PRO A 99 34.20 -23.78 0.70
CA PRO A 99 33.69 -23.49 -0.65
C PRO A 99 32.44 -24.31 -1.00
N TYR A 100 31.47 -23.62 -1.58
CA TYR A 100 30.22 -24.19 -2.09
C TYR A 100 30.48 -25.06 -3.32
N LYS A 101 29.93 -26.27 -3.32
CA LYS A 101 30.02 -27.22 -4.43
C LYS A 101 28.62 -27.48 -5.00
N PRO A 102 28.27 -26.92 -6.18
CA PRO A 102 26.93 -27.05 -6.74
C PRO A 102 26.45 -28.48 -6.98
N SER A 103 27.40 -29.46 -7.15
CA SER A 103 27.07 -30.87 -7.33
C SER A 103 26.62 -31.57 -6.04
N ASP A 104 27.12 -31.11 -4.90
CA ASP A 104 27.03 -31.83 -3.62
C ASP A 104 26.18 -31.06 -2.60
N ASP A 105 26.19 -29.74 -2.68
CA ASP A 105 25.57 -28.86 -1.71
C ASP A 105 24.24 -28.27 -2.22
N GLN A 106 23.27 -28.22 -1.34
CA GLN A 106 21.98 -27.59 -1.61
C GLN A 106 21.66 -26.59 -0.52
N PHE A 107 21.35 -25.35 -0.92
CA PHE A 107 20.83 -24.33 -0.01
C PHE A 107 19.72 -23.50 -0.66
N ALA A 108 18.94 -22.85 0.18
CA ALA A 108 17.87 -21.96 -0.23
C ALA A 108 17.88 -20.68 0.61
N VAL A 109 17.42 -19.59 0.04
CA VAL A 109 17.07 -18.38 0.78
C VAL A 109 15.56 -18.40 1.01
N GLU A 110 15.16 -18.28 2.26
CA GLU A 110 13.75 -18.37 2.66
C GLU A 110 13.23 -17.01 3.11
N PHE A 111 12.11 -16.61 2.55
CA PHE A 111 11.42 -15.37 2.88
C PHE A 111 10.09 -15.68 3.56
N VAL A 112 9.83 -14.99 4.69
CA VAL A 112 8.69 -15.29 5.55
C VAL A 112 8.02 -14.01 5.99
N ILE A 113 6.69 -13.90 5.78
CA ILE A 113 5.90 -12.76 6.23
C ILE A 113 4.69 -13.22 7.07
N GLY A 114 4.35 -12.45 8.10
CA GLY A 114 3.22 -12.74 8.98
C GLY A 114 3.48 -13.76 10.07
N GLY A 115 2.48 -14.01 10.91
CA GLY A 115 2.58 -14.88 12.09
C GLY A 115 2.39 -16.37 11.80
N SER A 116 1.69 -16.71 10.69
CA SER A 116 1.41 -18.11 10.29
C SER A 116 1.74 -18.29 8.81
N PRO A 117 3.03 -18.34 8.45
CA PRO A 117 3.47 -18.38 7.08
C PRO A 117 3.11 -19.72 6.40
N GLN A 118 2.65 -19.67 5.16
CA GLN A 118 2.25 -20.81 4.35
C GLN A 118 2.69 -20.63 2.90
N PHE A 119 3.27 -21.68 2.31
CA PHE A 119 3.68 -21.67 0.91
C PHE A 119 2.49 -21.40 -0.03
N SER A 120 1.37 -22.08 0.20
CA SER A 120 0.15 -21.94 -0.62
C SER A 120 -0.48 -20.54 -0.59
N LYS A 121 -0.12 -19.72 0.42
CA LYS A 121 -0.59 -18.33 0.54
C LYS A 121 0.46 -17.30 0.09
N GLY A 122 1.60 -17.76 -0.42
CA GLY A 122 2.69 -16.87 -0.79
C GLY A 122 3.30 -16.08 0.38
N THR A 123 3.16 -16.57 1.64
CA THR A 123 3.70 -15.96 2.86
C THR A 123 4.94 -16.68 3.41
N TYR A 124 5.30 -17.80 2.81
CA TYR A 124 6.56 -18.52 2.95
C TYR A 124 7.09 -18.84 1.55
N ILE A 125 8.24 -18.30 1.19
CA ILE A 125 8.85 -18.44 -0.13
C ILE A 125 10.27 -18.99 0.02
N PRO A 126 10.48 -20.30 -0.20
CA PRO A 126 11.83 -20.86 -0.32
C PRO A 126 12.34 -20.65 -1.75
N VAL A 127 13.45 -19.96 -1.89
CA VAL A 127 14.12 -19.71 -3.18
C VAL A 127 15.36 -20.58 -3.27
N SER A 128 15.31 -21.64 -4.08
CA SER A 128 16.47 -22.49 -4.35
C SER A 128 17.35 -21.87 -5.42
N VAL A 129 18.66 -21.91 -5.23
CA VAL A 129 19.64 -21.33 -6.14
C VAL A 129 20.30 -22.35 -7.09
N ALA A 130 20.06 -23.65 -6.86
CA ALA A 130 20.75 -24.75 -7.55
C ALA A 130 19.83 -25.82 -8.16
N SER A 131 18.51 -25.63 -8.16
CA SER A 131 17.59 -26.66 -8.66
C SER A 131 16.49 -26.09 -9.55
N ASP A 132 16.02 -26.92 -10.50
CA ASP A 132 14.81 -26.69 -11.30
C ASP A 132 13.50 -26.66 -10.47
N ARG A 133 13.58 -26.54 -9.17
CA ARG A 133 12.39 -26.40 -8.31
C ARG A 133 11.72 -25.07 -8.61
N GLN A 134 10.51 -25.13 -9.10
CA GLN A 134 9.69 -23.96 -9.32
C GLN A 134 9.39 -23.29 -7.97
N SER A 135 9.98 -22.12 -7.77
CA SER A 135 9.62 -21.17 -6.72
C SER A 135 8.82 -20.03 -7.36
N PRO A 136 7.88 -19.41 -6.65
CA PRO A 136 7.24 -18.17 -7.11
C PRO A 136 8.24 -17.03 -7.41
N TRP A 137 9.40 -17.05 -6.73
CA TRP A 137 10.50 -16.12 -6.95
C TRP A 137 11.67 -16.83 -7.62
N ALA A 138 12.40 -16.11 -8.46
CA ALA A 138 13.60 -16.64 -9.11
C ALA A 138 14.83 -16.45 -8.21
N GLY A 139 15.71 -17.45 -8.20
CA GLY A 139 17.00 -17.42 -7.52
C GLY A 139 18.12 -17.94 -8.44
N ARG A 140 19.30 -17.32 -8.36
CA ARG A 140 20.48 -17.79 -9.11
C ARG A 140 21.77 -17.50 -8.35
N VAL A 141 22.78 -18.27 -8.59
CA VAL A 141 24.16 -17.93 -8.19
C VAL A 141 24.67 -16.88 -9.17
N VAL A 142 25.06 -15.72 -8.66
CA VAL A 142 25.68 -14.63 -9.45
C VAL A 142 27.18 -14.86 -9.54
N GLU A 143 27.80 -15.19 -8.40
CA GLU A 143 29.23 -15.42 -8.25
C GLU A 143 29.48 -16.39 -7.11
N SER A 144 30.49 -17.23 -7.25
CA SER A 144 30.99 -18.09 -6.19
C SER A 144 32.51 -17.98 -6.14
N ALA A 145 33.05 -17.41 -5.07
CA ALA A 145 34.47 -17.21 -4.86
C ALA A 145 34.86 -17.67 -3.45
N ASP A 146 35.82 -18.58 -3.36
CA ASP A 146 36.23 -19.20 -2.10
C ASP A 146 35.02 -19.77 -1.34
N ASN A 147 34.78 -19.29 -0.13
CA ASN A 147 33.63 -19.69 0.73
C ASN A 147 32.46 -18.69 0.69
N VAL A 148 32.47 -17.74 -0.25
CA VAL A 148 31.40 -16.73 -0.40
C VAL A 148 30.63 -16.99 -1.69
N VAL A 149 29.30 -17.03 -1.56
CA VAL A 149 28.39 -17.14 -2.71
C VAL A 149 27.51 -15.89 -2.76
N THR A 150 27.56 -15.18 -3.88
CA THR A 150 26.63 -14.08 -4.18
C THR A 150 25.41 -14.65 -4.88
N VAL A 151 24.24 -14.41 -4.31
CA VAL A 151 22.95 -14.92 -4.78
C VAL A 151 22.11 -13.75 -5.29
N GLY A 152 21.58 -13.86 -6.49
CA GLY A 152 20.55 -12.96 -7.04
C GLY A 152 19.16 -13.54 -6.78
N ILE A 153 18.28 -12.72 -6.22
CA ILE A 153 16.88 -13.07 -5.92
C ILE A 153 15.97 -12.10 -6.65
N THR A 154 14.98 -12.62 -7.38
CA THR A 154 13.96 -11.79 -8.05
C THR A 154 12.59 -12.11 -7.46
N PRO A 155 12.02 -11.24 -6.61
CA PRO A 155 10.65 -11.39 -6.13
C PRO A 155 9.66 -11.32 -7.29
N ALA A 156 8.56 -12.08 -7.21
CA ALA A 156 7.49 -11.99 -8.20
C ALA A 156 6.91 -10.55 -8.26
N PRO A 157 6.51 -10.06 -9.46
CA PRO A 157 6.02 -8.69 -9.63
C PRO A 157 4.66 -8.43 -8.97
N ASP A 158 3.97 -9.46 -8.53
CA ASP A 158 2.70 -9.44 -7.81
C ASP A 158 2.83 -9.88 -6.34
N CYS A 159 4.06 -10.11 -5.85
CA CYS A 159 4.27 -10.58 -4.48
C CYS A 159 3.77 -9.57 -3.43
N ILE A 160 3.55 -10.09 -2.22
CA ILE A 160 3.09 -9.32 -1.06
C ILE A 160 4.10 -8.22 -0.71
N VAL A 161 3.61 -6.99 -0.55
CA VAL A 161 4.36 -5.83 -0.07
C VAL A 161 4.40 -5.83 1.45
N GLY A 162 5.58 -5.59 2.04
CA GLY A 162 5.78 -5.54 3.48
C GLY A 162 7.18 -5.94 3.94
N LYS A 163 7.34 -6.14 5.26
CA LYS A 163 8.60 -6.55 5.90
C LYS A 163 8.70 -8.06 5.97
N TRP A 164 9.69 -8.62 5.29
CA TRP A 164 9.95 -10.05 5.21
C TRP A 164 11.15 -10.44 6.05
N ARG A 165 11.00 -11.46 6.88
CA ARG A 165 12.11 -12.12 7.58
C ARG A 165 12.87 -12.98 6.59
N THR A 166 14.20 -12.90 6.61
CA THR A 166 15.07 -13.64 5.69
C THR A 166 15.89 -14.67 6.43
N TYR A 167 15.91 -15.89 5.93
CA TYR A 167 16.71 -17.00 6.42
C TYR A 167 17.50 -17.62 5.27
N VAL A 168 18.65 -18.21 5.60
CA VAL A 168 19.35 -19.13 4.70
C VAL A 168 19.26 -20.52 5.31
N ALA A 169 18.92 -21.49 4.48
CA ALA A 169 18.72 -22.88 4.89
C ALA A 169 19.58 -23.81 4.04
N VAL A 170 20.38 -24.66 4.67
CA VAL A 170 21.20 -25.69 4.02
C VAL A 170 20.55 -27.05 4.22
N VAL A 171 20.47 -27.84 3.15
CA VAL A 171 19.99 -29.22 3.20
C VAL A 171 21.16 -30.12 3.55
N THR A 172 20.99 -30.93 4.59
CA THR A 172 21.97 -31.93 5.02
C THR A 172 21.30 -33.30 5.10
N PRO A 173 22.04 -34.43 5.11
CA PRO A 173 21.44 -35.76 5.32
C PRO A 173 20.71 -35.92 6.64
N TYR A 174 20.99 -35.05 7.62
CA TYR A 174 20.37 -35.07 8.94
C TYR A 174 19.18 -34.07 9.06
N GLY A 175 18.82 -33.40 7.97
CA GLY A 175 17.72 -32.43 7.91
C GLY A 175 18.19 -31.03 7.47
N ILE A 176 17.31 -30.05 7.62
CA ILE A 176 17.56 -28.68 7.21
C ILE A 176 18.16 -27.88 8.37
N ARG A 177 19.34 -27.31 8.14
CA ARG A 177 19.98 -26.35 9.05
C ARG A 177 19.66 -24.93 8.56
N ARG A 178 19.15 -24.08 9.44
CA ARG A 178 18.68 -22.72 9.10
C ARG A 178 19.38 -21.69 9.98
N THR A 179 19.66 -20.51 9.43
CA THR A 179 20.12 -19.36 10.24
C THR A 179 19.09 -18.99 11.31
N ARG A 180 19.55 -18.46 12.42
CA ARG A 180 18.65 -17.88 13.44
C ARG A 180 17.99 -16.61 12.88
N GLN A 181 16.83 -16.26 13.46
CA GLN A 181 16.20 -14.97 13.15
C GLN A 181 17.13 -13.83 13.54
N ASP A 182 17.24 -12.86 12.65
CA ASP A 182 18.03 -11.65 12.83
C ASP A 182 17.33 -10.52 12.08
N GLU A 183 16.82 -9.54 12.81
CA GLU A 183 16.07 -8.42 12.26
C GLU A 183 16.90 -7.58 11.28
N SER A 184 18.24 -7.61 11.41
CA SER A 184 19.13 -6.92 10.46
C SER A 184 19.12 -7.52 9.06
N ARG A 185 18.60 -8.74 8.91
CA ARG A 185 18.41 -9.45 7.63
C ARG A 185 17.00 -9.31 7.07
N ASP A 186 16.09 -8.67 7.80
CA ASP A 186 14.75 -8.41 7.29
C ASP A 186 14.82 -7.50 6.07
N VAL A 187 14.02 -7.81 5.06
CA VAL A 187 13.94 -7.04 3.81
C VAL A 187 12.54 -6.47 3.63
N TYR A 188 12.46 -5.19 3.32
CA TYR A 188 11.21 -4.59 2.89
C TYR A 188 11.07 -4.75 1.38
N ILE A 189 9.93 -5.28 0.96
CA ILE A 189 9.58 -5.39 -0.46
C ILE A 189 8.43 -4.44 -0.75
N LEU A 190 8.63 -3.56 -1.75
CA LEU A 190 7.69 -2.51 -2.13
C LEU A 190 7.17 -2.73 -3.54
N PHE A 191 6.09 -2.01 -3.91
CA PHE A 191 5.63 -1.87 -5.28
C PHE A 191 6.73 -1.29 -6.17
N ASN A 192 6.69 -1.62 -7.47
CA ASN A 192 7.73 -1.24 -8.41
C ASN A 192 7.18 -0.50 -9.64
N PRO A 193 7.08 0.83 -9.61
CA PRO A 193 6.62 1.60 -10.77
C PRO A 193 7.61 1.63 -11.94
N TRP A 194 8.80 1.03 -11.82
CA TRP A 194 9.77 0.86 -12.90
C TRP A 194 9.65 -0.48 -13.62
N ALA A 195 8.99 -1.48 -13.02
CA ALA A 195 8.86 -2.80 -13.61
C ALA A 195 7.56 -2.93 -14.40
N ALA A 196 7.65 -3.17 -15.72
CA ALA A 196 6.49 -3.26 -16.61
C ALA A 196 5.49 -4.38 -16.22
N ALA A 197 5.94 -5.38 -15.49
CA ALA A 197 5.10 -6.47 -15.00
C ALA A 197 4.38 -6.14 -13.69
N ASP A 198 4.72 -5.04 -13.01
CA ASP A 198 4.04 -4.61 -11.79
C ASP A 198 2.76 -3.83 -12.13
N SER A 199 1.72 -4.06 -11.34
CA SER A 199 0.42 -3.39 -11.51
C SER A 199 0.45 -1.86 -11.31
N VAL A 200 1.54 -1.31 -10.75
CA VAL A 200 1.74 0.14 -10.57
C VAL A 200 2.75 0.73 -11.55
N PHE A 201 3.10 -0.01 -12.61
CA PHE A 201 4.05 0.47 -13.61
C PHE A 201 3.61 1.79 -14.23
N LEU A 202 4.51 2.78 -14.21
CA LEU A 202 4.32 4.11 -14.78
C LEU A 202 5.48 4.39 -15.74
N ASP A 203 5.20 4.49 -17.04
CA ASP A 203 6.25 4.55 -18.08
C ASP A 203 6.99 5.89 -18.11
N ASP A 204 6.33 6.99 -17.77
CA ASP A 204 6.94 8.33 -17.78
C ASP A 204 7.92 8.52 -16.61
N GLY A 205 9.19 8.78 -16.93
CA GLY A 205 10.25 8.99 -15.94
C GLY A 205 10.07 10.23 -15.08
N ASN A 206 9.55 11.33 -15.64
CA ASN A 206 9.32 12.57 -14.89
C ASN A 206 8.14 12.41 -13.93
N GLU A 207 7.09 11.71 -14.37
CA GLU A 207 5.96 11.40 -13.48
C GLU A 207 6.40 10.44 -12.35
N ARG A 208 7.29 9.45 -12.62
CA ARG A 208 7.85 8.60 -11.56
C ARG A 208 8.66 9.40 -10.54
N GLU A 209 9.53 10.30 -11.03
CA GLU A 209 10.31 11.18 -10.15
C GLU A 209 9.40 12.02 -9.25
N GLU A 210 8.40 12.69 -9.84
CA GLU A 210 7.46 13.53 -9.10
C GLU A 210 6.55 12.72 -8.17
N CYS A 211 5.95 11.63 -8.67
CA CYS A 211 4.86 10.96 -7.98
C CYS A 211 5.30 9.83 -7.04
N VAL A 212 6.61 9.49 -7.01
CA VAL A 212 7.17 8.45 -6.12
C VAL A 212 8.32 9.00 -5.28
N LEU A 213 9.26 9.73 -5.90
CA LEU A 213 10.53 10.08 -5.27
C LEU A 213 10.54 11.49 -4.67
N ASN A 214 9.76 12.42 -5.20
CA ASN A 214 9.73 13.77 -4.66
C ASN A 214 9.09 13.80 -3.26
N GLU A 215 9.83 14.30 -2.26
CA GLU A 215 9.36 14.42 -0.87
C GLU A 215 8.68 15.74 -0.57
N VAL A 216 8.91 16.75 -1.41
CA VAL A 216 8.36 18.10 -1.22
C VAL A 216 7.35 18.39 -2.33
N GLY A 217 6.17 18.79 -1.94
CA GLY A 217 5.11 19.13 -2.89
C GLY A 217 4.45 20.46 -2.59
N VAL A 218 3.52 20.81 -3.45
CA VAL A 218 2.66 21.97 -3.31
C VAL A 218 1.21 21.52 -3.40
N ILE A 219 0.41 21.96 -2.42
CA ILE A 219 -1.04 21.73 -2.40
C ILE A 219 -1.74 23.06 -2.70
N TYR A 220 -2.61 23.05 -3.71
CA TYR A 220 -3.36 24.25 -4.10
C TYR A 220 -4.63 24.36 -3.28
N HIS A 221 -5.00 25.59 -2.90
CA HIS A 221 -6.18 25.88 -2.08
C HIS A 221 -6.70 27.31 -2.34
N GLY A 222 -7.75 27.71 -1.61
CA GLY A 222 -8.29 29.07 -1.72
C GLY A 222 -9.53 29.16 -2.59
N ALA A 223 -9.58 30.13 -3.49
CA ALA A 223 -10.70 30.32 -4.42
C ALA A 223 -10.25 30.10 -5.86
N PHE A 224 -11.21 29.77 -6.75
CA PHE A 224 -10.92 29.54 -8.17
C PHE A 224 -10.20 30.70 -8.86
N ASP A 225 -10.51 31.93 -8.49
CA ASP A 225 -9.97 33.19 -9.02
C ASP A 225 -8.81 33.75 -8.16
N ASP A 226 -8.54 33.14 -7.00
CA ASP A 226 -7.45 33.48 -6.09
C ASP A 226 -6.85 32.20 -5.48
N VAL A 227 -6.07 31.50 -6.29
CA VAL A 227 -5.46 30.21 -5.91
C VAL A 227 -4.18 30.48 -5.10
N SER A 228 -4.18 29.96 -3.90
CA SER A 228 -3.02 29.96 -2.99
C SER A 228 -2.29 28.64 -3.01
N GLU A 229 -1.03 28.63 -2.58
CA GLU A 229 -0.12 27.51 -2.56
C GLU A 229 0.27 27.19 -1.12
N ARG A 230 0.31 25.90 -0.80
CA ARG A 230 0.79 25.39 0.50
C ARG A 230 1.90 24.39 0.25
N PRO A 231 3.15 24.73 0.53
CA PRO A 231 4.23 23.77 0.55
C PRO A 231 3.95 22.64 1.57
N TRP A 232 4.29 21.41 1.20
CA TRP A 232 4.11 20.27 2.08
C TRP A 232 5.28 19.30 1.97
N ASN A 233 5.84 18.89 3.12
CA ASN A 233 6.81 17.81 3.17
C ASN A 233 6.08 16.46 3.34
N PHE A 234 6.11 15.62 2.31
CA PHE A 234 5.55 14.28 2.40
C PHE A 234 6.37 13.37 3.31
N GLY A 235 7.71 13.48 3.29
CA GLY A 235 8.62 12.77 4.17
C GLY A 235 8.48 11.25 4.08
N GLN A 236 8.14 10.70 2.90
CA GLN A 236 7.90 9.27 2.71
C GLN A 236 9.15 8.41 2.95
N PHE A 237 10.33 9.00 2.98
CA PHE A 237 11.60 8.32 3.22
C PHE A 237 12.13 8.53 4.63
N ASP A 238 11.48 9.34 5.44
CA ASP A 238 11.90 9.63 6.81
C ASP A 238 11.93 8.36 7.67
N TYR A 239 12.83 8.35 8.66
CA TYR A 239 12.99 7.22 9.58
C TYR A 239 11.66 6.88 10.27
N GLY A 240 11.27 5.60 10.20
CA GLY A 240 10.07 5.07 10.85
C GLY A 240 8.77 5.26 10.06
N VAL A 241 8.74 6.09 8.99
CA VAL A 241 7.52 6.32 8.18
C VAL A 241 7.08 5.04 7.46
N LEU A 242 8.02 4.27 6.92
CA LEU A 242 7.68 2.99 6.28
C LEU A 242 7.05 2.00 7.28
N ASP A 243 7.61 1.89 8.49
CA ASP A 243 7.04 1.04 9.54
C ASP A 243 5.67 1.56 9.99
N ALA A 244 5.47 2.87 10.06
CA ALA A 244 4.16 3.47 10.35
C ALA A 244 3.12 3.13 9.27
N CYS A 245 3.50 3.17 7.99
CA CYS A 245 2.61 2.78 6.88
C CYS A 245 2.25 1.28 6.94
N LEU A 246 3.20 0.41 7.26
CA LEU A 246 2.93 -1.01 7.46
C LEU A 246 2.04 -1.26 8.69
N PHE A 247 2.27 -0.52 9.78
CA PHE A 247 1.43 -0.58 10.97
C PHE A 247 -0.03 -0.16 10.68
N ILE A 248 -0.27 0.84 9.82
CA ILE A 248 -1.63 1.22 9.39
C ILE A 248 -2.33 0.04 8.72
N MET A 249 -1.64 -0.72 7.85
CA MET A 249 -2.22 -1.92 7.23
C MET A 249 -2.49 -3.05 8.25
N ASP A 250 -1.65 -3.19 9.27
CA ASP A 250 -1.86 -4.15 10.35
C ASP A 250 -3.06 -3.76 11.22
N LYS A 251 -3.13 -2.50 11.63
CA LYS A 251 -4.24 -1.94 12.41
C LYS A 251 -5.57 -2.04 11.66
N ALA A 252 -5.55 -1.85 10.33
CA ALA A 252 -6.67 -2.07 9.43
C ALA A 252 -7.15 -3.53 9.37
N ALA A 253 -6.48 -4.45 10.05
CA ALA A 253 -6.68 -5.90 9.92
C ALA A 253 -6.68 -6.37 8.45
N MET A 254 -5.90 -5.72 7.59
CA MET A 254 -5.81 -6.08 6.18
C MET A 254 -5.15 -7.45 6.04
N PRO A 255 -5.82 -8.44 5.41
CA PRO A 255 -5.20 -9.73 5.16
C PRO A 255 -3.86 -9.57 4.45
N ILE A 256 -2.84 -10.24 4.97
CA ILE A 256 -1.47 -10.09 4.45
C ILE A 256 -1.38 -10.43 2.95
N THR A 257 -2.16 -11.41 2.49
CA THR A 257 -2.26 -11.83 1.09
C THR A 257 -2.85 -10.75 0.16
N ASN A 258 -3.53 -9.75 0.71
CA ASN A 258 -4.11 -8.65 -0.07
C ASN A 258 -3.12 -7.49 -0.26
N ARG A 259 -2.00 -7.48 0.46
CA ARG A 259 -1.02 -6.37 0.42
C ARG A 259 -0.18 -6.32 -0.86
N GLY A 260 -0.31 -7.31 -1.75
CA GLY A 260 0.25 -7.28 -3.10
C GLY A 260 -0.63 -6.59 -4.14
N ASP A 261 -1.87 -6.26 -3.79
CA ASP A 261 -2.88 -5.67 -4.67
C ASP A 261 -3.05 -4.17 -4.37
N PRO A 262 -2.60 -3.26 -5.24
CA PRO A 262 -2.66 -1.81 -4.98
C PRO A 262 -4.10 -1.28 -4.90
N ILE A 263 -5.07 -1.93 -5.57
CA ILE A 263 -6.49 -1.56 -5.51
C ILE A 263 -6.99 -1.74 -4.07
N LYS A 264 -6.71 -2.91 -3.47
CA LYS A 264 -7.11 -3.22 -2.10
C LYS A 264 -6.37 -2.39 -1.08
N VAL A 265 -5.06 -2.14 -1.30
CA VAL A 265 -4.23 -1.30 -0.42
C VAL A 265 -4.78 0.13 -0.41
N ALA A 266 -4.98 0.75 -1.56
CA ALA A 266 -5.49 2.11 -1.67
C ALA A 266 -6.91 2.25 -1.06
N ARG A 267 -7.82 1.31 -1.38
CA ARG A 267 -9.18 1.32 -0.82
C ARG A 267 -9.19 1.17 0.70
N LYS A 268 -8.39 0.27 1.25
CA LYS A 268 -8.34 0.08 2.70
C LYS A 268 -7.68 1.28 3.40
N ALA A 269 -6.66 1.87 2.79
CA ALA A 269 -6.00 3.05 3.32
C ALA A 269 -6.92 4.28 3.33
N SER A 270 -7.81 4.46 2.31
CA SER A 270 -8.76 5.57 2.31
C SER A 270 -9.68 5.55 3.53
N ALA A 271 -10.06 4.37 4.04
CA ALA A 271 -10.79 4.23 5.30
C ALA A 271 -9.89 4.50 6.51
N MET A 272 -8.71 3.85 6.58
CA MET A 272 -7.85 3.90 7.76
C MET A 272 -7.17 5.24 8.02
N LEU A 273 -7.09 6.11 7.04
CA LEU A 273 -6.51 7.44 7.23
C LEU A 273 -7.46 8.43 7.91
N ASN A 274 -8.75 8.14 7.99
CA ASN A 274 -9.69 8.86 8.84
C ASN A 274 -10.12 8.00 10.04
N SER A 275 -10.50 8.64 11.12
CA SER A 275 -10.91 7.99 12.38
C SER A 275 -12.42 7.91 12.57
N ARG A 276 -13.21 8.07 11.50
CA ARG A 276 -14.66 8.22 11.62
C ARG A 276 -15.36 6.91 11.96
N ASP A 277 -14.90 5.79 11.40
CA ASP A 277 -15.51 4.45 11.61
C ASP A 277 -14.71 3.58 12.57
N ASP A 278 -13.43 3.89 12.73
CA ASP A 278 -12.46 3.10 13.49
C ASP A 278 -11.41 4.02 14.13
N ASP A 279 -10.39 3.45 14.75
CA ASP A 279 -9.26 4.19 15.30
C ASP A 279 -8.24 4.59 14.23
N GLY A 280 -8.69 5.10 13.08
CA GLY A 280 -7.81 5.53 11.99
C GLY A 280 -6.93 6.72 12.32
N VAL A 281 -6.10 7.14 11.36
CA VAL A 281 -4.95 8.02 11.61
C VAL A 281 -5.35 9.43 12.05
N LEU A 282 -6.36 10.04 11.42
CA LEU A 282 -6.65 11.47 11.55
C LEU A 282 -8.10 11.72 12.00
N VAL A 283 -8.24 12.65 12.94
CA VAL A 283 -9.54 13.22 13.33
C VAL A 283 -9.82 14.48 12.51
N GLY A 284 -10.91 14.48 11.74
CA GLY A 284 -11.35 15.66 11.00
C GLY A 284 -12.05 16.68 11.87
N SER A 285 -11.75 17.97 11.69
CA SER A 285 -12.50 19.06 12.33
C SER A 285 -12.59 20.29 11.44
N TRP A 286 -13.84 20.79 11.28
CA TRP A 286 -14.18 22.03 10.56
C TRP A 286 -14.87 23.05 11.50
N SER A 287 -14.84 22.79 12.81
CA SER A 287 -15.52 23.64 13.82
C SER A 287 -14.82 24.98 14.07
N GLY A 288 -13.52 25.09 13.73
CA GLY A 288 -12.67 26.23 14.11
C GLY A 288 -12.13 26.16 15.54
N ASP A 289 -12.58 25.19 16.35
CA ASP A 289 -12.03 24.89 17.67
C ASP A 289 -11.04 23.71 17.57
N TYR A 290 -9.80 23.99 17.91
CA TYR A 290 -8.68 23.02 17.86
C TYR A 290 -7.98 22.90 19.23
N THR A 291 -8.68 23.21 20.32
CA THR A 291 -8.11 23.30 21.68
C THR A 291 -7.38 22.04 22.13
N TYR A 292 -7.80 20.86 21.66
CA TYR A 292 -7.24 19.57 22.08
C TYR A 292 -6.29 18.94 21.05
N GLY A 293 -5.75 19.70 20.12
CA GLY A 293 -4.84 19.20 19.11
C GLY A 293 -4.15 20.30 18.32
N VAL A 294 -3.61 19.94 17.19
CA VAL A 294 -2.95 20.86 16.26
C VAL A 294 -3.95 21.33 15.20
N ALA A 295 -4.07 22.62 15.00
CA ALA A 295 -4.94 23.15 13.95
C ALA A 295 -4.51 22.62 12.57
N PRO A 296 -5.46 22.24 11.68
CA PRO A 296 -5.14 21.70 10.36
C PRO A 296 -4.20 22.59 9.54
N THR A 297 -4.29 23.91 9.73
CA THR A 297 -3.44 24.91 9.06
C THR A 297 -2.01 24.98 9.57
N SER A 298 -1.72 24.38 10.72
CA SER A 298 -0.38 24.39 11.34
C SER A 298 0.50 23.25 10.84
N TRP A 299 -0.08 22.20 10.27
CA TRP A 299 0.70 21.11 9.69
C TRP A 299 1.40 21.54 8.41
N THR A 300 2.68 21.17 8.30
CA THR A 300 3.53 21.41 7.13
C THR A 300 4.13 20.14 6.52
N GLY A 301 3.83 18.98 7.12
CA GLY A 301 4.34 17.69 6.67
C GLY A 301 3.60 16.51 7.30
N SER A 302 3.81 15.33 6.74
CA SER A 302 3.11 14.10 7.12
C SER A 302 3.85 13.26 8.17
N THR A 303 5.16 13.39 8.26
CA THR A 303 6.03 12.55 9.10
C THR A 303 5.59 12.54 10.56
N GLU A 304 5.41 13.72 11.15
CA GLU A 304 5.00 13.84 12.56
C GLU A 304 3.65 13.16 12.82
N ILE A 305 2.70 13.32 11.92
CA ILE A 305 1.36 12.72 12.03
C ILE A 305 1.46 11.19 12.03
N LEU A 306 2.20 10.62 11.08
CA LEU A 306 2.35 9.18 10.94
C LEU A 306 3.11 8.55 12.11
N LEU A 307 4.18 9.19 12.56
CA LEU A 307 4.97 8.73 13.71
C LEU A 307 4.20 8.84 15.03
N ASN A 308 3.45 9.92 15.24
CA ASN A 308 2.59 10.08 16.40
C ASN A 308 1.51 8.99 16.44
N TYR A 309 0.86 8.72 15.31
CA TYR A 309 -0.12 7.65 15.22
C TYR A 309 0.48 6.26 15.50
N SER A 310 1.60 5.92 14.86
CA SER A 310 2.22 4.61 15.02
C SER A 310 2.75 4.35 16.43
N SER A 311 3.22 5.40 17.13
CA SER A 311 3.73 5.29 18.50
C SER A 311 2.62 5.27 19.54
N SER A 312 1.67 6.22 19.46
CA SER A 312 0.58 6.36 20.42
C SER A 312 -0.55 5.33 20.18
N LYS A 313 -0.71 4.87 18.95
CA LYS A 313 -1.84 4.05 18.47
C LYS A 313 -3.20 4.75 18.58
N MET A 314 -3.18 6.07 18.75
CA MET A 314 -4.35 6.92 18.88
C MET A 314 -4.46 7.87 17.70
N PRO A 315 -5.69 8.20 17.24
CA PRO A 315 -5.90 9.17 16.18
C PRO A 315 -5.29 10.54 16.49
N VAL A 316 -4.74 11.18 15.47
CA VAL A 316 -4.08 12.48 15.57
C VAL A 316 -5.08 13.61 15.26
N CYS A 317 -5.16 14.61 16.12
CA CYS A 317 -6.04 15.77 16.00
C CYS A 317 -5.22 17.00 15.54
N TYR A 318 -5.63 17.74 14.49
CA TYR A 318 -6.82 17.63 13.66
C TYR A 318 -6.47 17.71 12.18
N ALA A 319 -7.39 17.26 11.29
CA ALA A 319 -7.24 17.32 9.86
C ALA A 319 -8.41 18.03 9.17
N GLN A 320 -8.14 18.55 7.96
CA GLN A 320 -9.11 18.92 6.93
C GLN A 320 -8.66 18.27 5.61
N CYS A 321 -9.37 18.45 4.52
CA CYS A 321 -9.19 17.68 3.28
C CYS A 321 -7.74 17.64 2.77
N TRP A 322 -7.02 18.77 2.80
CA TRP A 322 -5.62 18.81 2.35
C TRP A 322 -4.66 18.02 3.25
N VAL A 323 -4.95 17.91 4.56
CA VAL A 323 -4.13 17.11 5.49
C VAL A 323 -4.35 15.62 5.22
N TYR A 324 -5.62 15.20 5.06
CA TYR A 324 -5.94 13.83 4.65
C TYR A 324 -5.24 13.46 3.34
N ALA A 325 -5.40 14.31 2.31
CA ALA A 325 -4.79 14.07 1.01
C ALA A 325 -3.25 14.00 1.09
N ALA A 326 -2.63 14.89 1.87
CA ALA A 326 -1.18 14.92 2.02
C ALA A 326 -0.62 13.68 2.74
N VAL A 327 -1.25 13.25 3.84
CA VAL A 327 -0.84 12.05 4.58
C VAL A 327 -1.09 10.80 3.74
N PHE A 328 -2.18 10.75 2.99
CA PHE A 328 -2.46 9.65 2.08
C PHE A 328 -1.44 9.56 0.94
N ASN A 329 -1.03 10.72 0.40
CA ASN A 329 0.03 10.78 -0.60
C ASN A 329 1.34 10.18 -0.09
N THR A 330 1.70 10.51 1.15
CA THR A 330 2.88 9.95 1.84
C THR A 330 2.77 8.43 1.97
N PHE A 331 1.64 7.92 2.43
CA PHE A 331 1.39 6.48 2.56
C PHE A 331 1.57 5.75 1.21
N LEU A 332 0.96 6.24 0.14
CA LEU A 332 1.03 5.62 -1.17
C LEU A 332 2.46 5.63 -1.74
N ARG A 333 3.13 6.81 -1.72
CA ARG A 333 4.50 6.96 -2.21
C ARG A 333 5.49 6.12 -1.40
N CYS A 334 5.33 6.07 -0.08
CA CYS A 334 6.16 5.26 0.81
C CYS A 334 6.14 3.77 0.45
N LEU A 335 5.00 3.24 0.05
CA LEU A 335 4.86 1.85 -0.40
C LEU A 335 5.28 1.63 -1.86
N GLY A 336 5.58 2.68 -2.62
CA GLY A 336 5.97 2.64 -4.02
C GLY A 336 4.81 2.74 -5.01
N ILE A 337 3.62 3.13 -4.57
CA ILE A 337 2.49 3.41 -5.46
C ILE A 337 2.59 4.88 -5.92
N PRO A 338 2.72 5.16 -7.23
CA PRO A 338 2.77 6.53 -7.71
C PRO A 338 1.50 7.28 -7.32
N ALA A 339 1.65 8.45 -6.69
CA ALA A 339 0.52 9.23 -6.20
C ALA A 339 0.77 10.74 -6.27
N ARG A 340 -0.31 11.51 -6.42
CA ARG A 340 -0.31 12.96 -6.43
C ARG A 340 -1.52 13.53 -5.70
N VAL A 341 -1.37 14.73 -5.14
CA VAL A 341 -2.48 15.47 -4.54
C VAL A 341 -3.17 16.28 -5.62
N VAL A 342 -4.50 16.24 -5.62
CA VAL A 342 -5.38 16.95 -6.57
C VAL A 342 -6.24 17.91 -5.80
N THR A 343 -6.47 19.11 -6.34
CA THR A 343 -7.41 20.10 -5.82
C THR A 343 -8.48 20.40 -6.85
N ASN A 344 -9.73 20.22 -6.47
CA ASN A 344 -10.92 20.53 -7.26
C ASN A 344 -11.58 21.81 -6.74
N PHE A 345 -11.74 22.81 -7.58
CA PHE A 345 -12.41 24.07 -7.24
C PHE A 345 -13.90 24.02 -7.57
N PHE A 346 -14.73 24.45 -6.62
CA PHE A 346 -16.17 24.24 -6.58
C PHE A 346 -16.52 22.76 -6.60
N SER A 347 -16.03 22.04 -5.59
CA SER A 347 -16.29 20.61 -5.41
C SER A 347 -17.68 20.37 -4.84
N SER A 348 -18.52 19.62 -5.53
CA SER A 348 -19.82 19.26 -5.03
C SER A 348 -19.75 18.19 -3.95
N HIS A 349 -20.61 18.30 -2.95
CA HIS A 349 -20.94 17.23 -2.05
C HIS A 349 -22.41 16.83 -2.26
N ASP A 350 -22.63 15.83 -3.08
CA ASP A 350 -23.91 15.20 -3.35
C ASP A 350 -24.24 14.22 -2.21
N ASN A 351 -25.14 14.62 -1.34
CA ASN A 351 -25.46 13.88 -0.12
C ASN A 351 -26.47 12.74 -0.37
N ASP A 352 -27.29 12.83 -1.39
CA ASP A 352 -28.32 11.82 -1.70
C ASP A 352 -27.97 10.91 -2.89
N GLY A 353 -26.82 11.11 -3.53
CA GLY A 353 -26.28 10.25 -4.58
C GLY A 353 -27.05 10.36 -5.90
N ASN A 354 -27.71 11.48 -6.16
CA ASN A 354 -28.51 11.67 -7.37
C ASN A 354 -27.75 12.30 -8.55
N LEU A 355 -26.43 12.53 -8.40
CA LEU A 355 -25.51 13.13 -9.36
C LEU A 355 -25.80 14.60 -9.68
N LYS A 356 -26.51 15.28 -8.81
CA LYS A 356 -26.81 16.71 -8.89
C LYS A 356 -26.39 17.36 -7.58
N THR A 357 -26.34 18.68 -7.59
CA THR A 357 -26.22 19.50 -6.39
C THR A 357 -27.54 20.25 -6.23
N ASP A 358 -28.37 19.78 -5.31
CA ASP A 358 -29.74 20.28 -5.14
C ASP A 358 -29.74 21.44 -4.13
N ILE A 359 -30.09 22.63 -4.59
CA ILE A 359 -30.17 23.86 -3.82
C ILE A 359 -31.65 24.29 -3.71
N ILE A 360 -32.18 24.23 -2.51
CA ILE A 360 -33.56 24.61 -2.22
C ILE A 360 -33.59 26.09 -1.86
N LEU A 361 -34.48 26.85 -2.52
CA LEU A 361 -34.68 28.27 -2.26
C LEU A 361 -35.91 28.49 -1.36
N ASP A 362 -35.80 29.48 -0.47
CA ASP A 362 -36.92 29.99 0.31
C ASP A 362 -37.86 30.87 -0.52
N GLU A 363 -38.94 31.38 0.05
CA GLU A 363 -39.92 32.25 -0.59
C GLU A 363 -39.34 33.59 -1.10
N ASN A 364 -38.16 33.97 -0.59
CA ASN A 364 -37.45 35.19 -0.98
C ASN A 364 -36.36 34.93 -2.03
N GLY A 365 -36.25 33.69 -2.53
CA GLY A 365 -35.22 33.29 -3.48
C GLY A 365 -33.81 33.13 -2.86
N ARG A 366 -33.70 33.02 -1.52
CA ARG A 366 -32.46 32.76 -0.81
C ARG A 366 -32.31 31.25 -0.53
N ILE A 367 -31.08 30.78 -0.36
CA ILE A 367 -30.82 29.38 -0.05
C ILE A 367 -31.42 29.02 1.32
N ASP A 368 -32.32 28.04 1.32
CA ASP A 368 -32.86 27.43 2.54
C ASP A 368 -31.86 26.41 3.08
N LYS A 369 -31.04 26.84 4.03
CA LYS A 369 -30.00 26.01 4.64
C LYS A 369 -30.54 24.83 5.47
N GLN A 370 -31.82 24.83 5.85
CA GLN A 370 -32.41 23.72 6.60
C GLN A 370 -32.83 22.58 5.67
N ARG A 371 -33.22 22.90 4.46
CA ARG A 371 -33.71 21.92 3.47
C ARG A 371 -32.66 21.52 2.44
N THR A 372 -31.74 22.42 2.12
CA THR A 372 -30.59 22.10 1.25
C THR A 372 -29.65 21.18 2.02
N LYS A 373 -29.50 19.94 1.56
CA LYS A 373 -28.59 18.94 2.13
C LYS A 373 -27.24 18.93 1.45
N ASP A 374 -27.26 19.19 0.14
CA ASP A 374 -26.05 19.25 -0.66
C ASP A 374 -25.27 20.54 -0.43
N SER A 375 -23.99 20.49 -0.70
CA SER A 375 -23.11 21.64 -0.53
C SER A 375 -22.10 21.73 -1.68
N ILE A 376 -21.50 22.90 -1.83
CA ILE A 376 -20.40 23.14 -2.75
C ILE A 376 -19.26 23.74 -1.95
N TRP A 377 -18.15 23.05 -1.91
CA TRP A 377 -16.92 23.51 -1.28
C TRP A 377 -16.18 24.47 -2.22
N ASN A 378 -15.57 25.51 -1.69
CA ASN A 378 -14.74 26.40 -2.50
C ASN A 378 -13.62 25.61 -3.20
N TYR A 379 -13.01 24.70 -2.48
CA TYR A 379 -12.09 23.69 -2.98
C TYR A 379 -12.15 22.42 -2.13
N HIS A 380 -11.80 21.29 -2.72
CA HIS A 380 -11.60 20.02 -2.05
C HIS A 380 -10.33 19.35 -2.57
N CYS A 381 -9.61 18.66 -1.67
CA CYS A 381 -8.36 17.96 -1.99
C CYS A 381 -8.55 16.46 -1.81
N TRP A 382 -8.12 15.68 -2.80
CA TRP A 382 -7.99 14.22 -2.72
C TRP A 382 -6.70 13.73 -3.36
N ASN A 383 -6.55 12.43 -3.54
CA ASN A 383 -5.40 11.85 -4.21
C ASN A 383 -5.77 11.17 -5.51
N GLU A 384 -4.85 11.15 -6.43
CA GLU A 384 -4.81 10.15 -7.49
C GLU A 384 -3.64 9.20 -7.25
N CYS A 385 -3.87 7.91 -7.49
CA CYS A 385 -2.83 6.90 -7.52
C CYS A 385 -2.84 6.14 -8.84
N TYR A 386 -1.65 5.77 -9.33
CA TYR A 386 -1.50 5.16 -10.65
C TYR A 386 -1.42 3.64 -10.55
N MET A 387 -2.31 2.93 -11.26
CA MET A 387 -2.31 1.47 -11.29
C MET A 387 -3.07 0.90 -12.48
N SER A 388 -2.77 -0.34 -12.83
CA SER A 388 -3.64 -1.13 -13.71
C SER A 388 -4.91 -1.57 -12.97
N ARG A 389 -6.00 -1.74 -13.72
CA ARG A 389 -7.31 -2.14 -13.19
C ARG A 389 -7.81 -3.40 -13.91
N PRO A 390 -7.27 -4.60 -13.56
CA PRO A 390 -7.70 -5.86 -14.17
C PRO A 390 -9.15 -6.24 -13.83
N ASP A 391 -9.73 -5.60 -12.81
CA ASP A 391 -11.13 -5.72 -12.41
C ASP A 391 -12.10 -4.87 -13.28
N LEU A 392 -11.56 -4.00 -14.15
CA LEU A 392 -12.31 -3.14 -15.07
C LEU A 392 -12.05 -3.52 -16.54
N PRO A 393 -12.89 -3.11 -17.49
CA PRO A 393 -12.59 -3.23 -18.91
C PRO A 393 -11.26 -2.54 -19.28
N GLN A 394 -10.65 -2.99 -20.38
CA GLN A 394 -9.43 -2.38 -20.89
C GLN A 394 -9.60 -0.87 -21.15
N GLY A 395 -8.60 -0.07 -20.75
CA GLY A 395 -8.59 1.39 -20.92
C GLY A 395 -8.97 2.19 -19.69
N PHE A 396 -9.40 1.54 -18.59
CA PHE A 396 -9.75 2.21 -17.34
C PHE A 396 -8.69 2.08 -16.24
N GLY A 397 -7.51 1.56 -16.55
CA GLY A 397 -6.30 1.71 -15.74
C GLY A 397 -5.75 3.14 -15.81
N GLY A 398 -4.60 3.35 -15.18
CA GLY A 398 -3.97 4.67 -15.06
C GLY A 398 -4.33 5.37 -13.76
N TRP A 399 -4.54 6.68 -13.79
CA TRP A 399 -4.87 7.46 -12.60
C TRP A 399 -6.24 7.07 -12.03
N GLN A 400 -6.27 6.84 -10.73
CA GLN A 400 -7.44 6.46 -9.94
C GLN A 400 -7.63 7.47 -8.81
N ALA A 401 -8.81 8.06 -8.69
CA ALA A 401 -9.14 8.94 -7.58
C ALA A 401 -9.38 8.13 -6.29
N VAL A 402 -8.76 8.56 -5.20
CA VAL A 402 -8.95 8.02 -3.84
C VAL A 402 -9.03 9.19 -2.85
N ASP A 403 -9.94 9.11 -1.90
CA ASP A 403 -10.14 10.16 -0.90
C ASP A 403 -10.29 9.57 0.51
N ALA A 404 -9.51 10.09 1.44
CA ALA A 404 -9.59 9.71 2.86
C ALA A 404 -10.42 10.70 3.70
N THR A 405 -10.86 11.82 3.12
CA THR A 405 -11.75 12.75 3.80
C THR A 405 -13.11 12.09 4.05
N PRO A 406 -13.59 12.00 5.30
CA PRO A 406 -14.84 11.31 5.60
C PRO A 406 -16.05 12.18 5.20
N GLN A 407 -16.53 12.03 3.97
CA GLN A 407 -17.71 12.73 3.43
C GLN A 407 -18.94 11.82 3.46
N GLU A 408 -18.93 10.74 2.67
CA GLU A 408 -20.01 9.76 2.60
C GLU A 408 -19.51 8.34 2.85
N THR A 409 -20.40 7.43 3.23
CA THR A 409 -20.05 6.04 3.44
C THR A 409 -20.16 5.23 2.15
N SER A 410 -19.21 4.33 1.94
CA SER A 410 -19.20 3.31 0.89
C SER A 410 -19.10 1.93 1.54
N ASP A 411 -20.10 1.07 1.31
CA ASP A 411 -20.27 -0.22 2.00
C ASP A 411 -20.18 -0.08 3.54
N GLY A 412 -20.81 0.98 4.08
CA GLY A 412 -20.91 1.22 5.51
C GLY A 412 -19.66 1.77 6.20
N MET A 413 -18.63 2.18 5.44
CA MET A 413 -17.42 2.81 5.97
C MET A 413 -17.14 4.13 5.24
N TYR A 414 -16.59 5.11 5.94
CA TYR A 414 -16.08 6.34 5.30
C TYR A 414 -14.81 6.05 4.53
N ARG A 415 -14.96 5.78 3.23
CA ARG A 415 -13.89 5.52 2.28
C ARG A 415 -14.32 5.91 0.87
N CYS A 416 -13.37 6.23 0.00
CA CYS A 416 -13.65 6.57 -1.38
C CYS A 416 -12.55 6.05 -2.32
N GLY A 417 -12.96 5.39 -3.38
CA GLY A 417 -12.09 4.90 -4.45
C GLY A 417 -11.44 3.54 -4.16
N PRO A 418 -10.54 3.10 -5.07
CA PRO A 418 -10.03 3.81 -6.24
C PRO A 418 -11.05 3.86 -7.40
N ALA A 419 -11.35 5.06 -7.87
CA ALA A 419 -12.24 5.32 -8.99
C ALA A 419 -11.46 5.74 -10.24
N SER A 420 -11.66 5.06 -11.37
CA SER A 420 -10.95 5.37 -12.60
C SER A 420 -11.28 6.79 -13.10
N VAL A 421 -10.26 7.65 -13.22
CA VAL A 421 -10.42 9.01 -13.76
C VAL A 421 -10.94 8.98 -15.20
N GLN A 422 -10.51 7.99 -15.99
CA GLN A 422 -11.04 7.77 -17.34
C GLN A 422 -12.52 7.37 -17.34
N ALA A 423 -12.92 6.51 -16.39
CA ALA A 423 -14.33 6.13 -16.26
C ALA A 423 -15.19 7.34 -15.86
N ILE A 424 -14.72 8.17 -14.93
CA ILE A 424 -15.38 9.41 -14.52
C ILE A 424 -15.55 10.34 -15.74
N LYS A 425 -14.49 10.60 -16.51
CA LYS A 425 -14.52 11.44 -17.71
C LYS A 425 -15.57 10.98 -18.71
N HIS A 426 -15.70 9.67 -18.91
CA HIS A 426 -16.62 9.08 -19.87
C HIS A 426 -18.02 8.78 -19.30
N GLY A 427 -18.30 9.16 -18.05
CA GLY A 427 -19.58 8.91 -17.40
C GLY A 427 -19.87 7.42 -17.14
N GLN A 428 -18.82 6.58 -17.11
CA GLN A 428 -18.91 5.15 -16.80
C GLN A 428 -18.94 4.93 -15.28
N ILE A 429 -19.95 5.48 -14.64
CA ILE A 429 -20.05 5.56 -13.18
C ILE A 429 -20.47 4.25 -12.50
N CYS A 430 -20.86 3.23 -13.26
CA CYS A 430 -21.20 1.89 -12.73
C CYS A 430 -19.97 1.08 -12.30
N PHE A 431 -18.76 1.53 -12.64
CA PHE A 431 -17.54 0.81 -12.28
C PHE A 431 -17.12 1.07 -10.83
N PRO A 432 -16.60 0.03 -10.10
CA PRO A 432 -16.05 0.22 -8.78
C PRO A 432 -14.72 1.01 -8.82
N PHE A 433 -14.40 1.80 -7.78
CA PHE A 433 -15.19 2.01 -6.56
C PHE A 433 -15.55 3.48 -6.45
N ASP A 434 -16.82 3.78 -6.12
CA ASP A 434 -17.30 5.12 -5.77
C ASP A 434 -17.22 6.16 -6.92
N ALA A 435 -17.16 5.70 -8.18
CA ALA A 435 -17.13 6.56 -9.35
C ALA A 435 -18.31 7.55 -9.43
N PRO A 436 -19.56 7.22 -9.01
CA PRO A 436 -20.67 8.18 -8.98
C PRO A 436 -20.38 9.38 -8.08
N PHE A 437 -19.82 9.14 -6.89
CA PHE A 437 -19.52 10.19 -5.92
C PHE A 437 -18.46 11.15 -6.47
N VAL A 438 -17.33 10.64 -6.98
CA VAL A 438 -16.26 11.46 -7.58
C VAL A 438 -16.75 12.18 -8.84
N PHE A 439 -17.61 11.54 -9.66
CA PHE A 439 -18.24 12.19 -10.80
C PHE A 439 -19.07 13.41 -10.37
N ALA A 440 -19.88 13.28 -9.32
CA ALA A 440 -20.67 14.40 -8.80
C ALA A 440 -19.78 15.53 -8.28
N GLU A 441 -18.66 15.23 -7.60
CA GLU A 441 -17.70 16.23 -7.10
C GLU A 441 -17.15 17.13 -8.20
N VAL A 442 -16.95 16.61 -9.43
CA VAL A 442 -16.32 17.33 -10.54
C VAL A 442 -17.29 17.76 -11.64
N ASN A 443 -18.51 17.20 -11.72
CA ASN A 443 -19.37 17.35 -12.89
C ASN A 443 -20.88 17.37 -12.63
N SER A 444 -21.34 17.50 -11.37
CA SER A 444 -22.77 17.61 -11.09
C SER A 444 -23.36 18.91 -11.61
N ASP A 445 -24.64 18.86 -12.07
CA ASP A 445 -25.43 20.06 -12.34
C ASP A 445 -25.92 20.65 -11.02
N VAL A 446 -25.77 21.96 -10.84
CA VAL A 446 -26.39 22.66 -9.70
C VAL A 446 -27.83 23.02 -10.08
N VAL A 447 -28.79 22.43 -9.40
CA VAL A 447 -30.20 22.59 -9.63
C VAL A 447 -30.82 23.38 -8.49
N PHE A 448 -31.42 24.54 -8.85
CA PHE A 448 -32.14 25.37 -7.87
C PHE A 448 -33.62 25.02 -7.92
N TYR A 449 -34.19 24.72 -6.75
CA TYR A 449 -35.60 24.42 -6.61
C TYR A 449 -36.32 25.52 -5.84
N SER A 450 -37.54 25.84 -6.28
CA SER A 450 -38.50 26.65 -5.52
C SER A 450 -39.63 25.76 -5.04
N ARG A 451 -40.18 26.07 -3.87
CA ARG A 451 -41.32 25.36 -3.33
C ARG A 451 -42.62 25.95 -3.88
N ASN A 452 -43.47 25.11 -4.46
CA ASN A 452 -44.81 25.50 -4.84
C ASN A 452 -45.65 25.81 -3.58
N PRO A 453 -46.18 27.06 -3.43
CA PRO A 453 -46.93 27.44 -2.24
C PRO A 453 -48.25 26.68 -2.04
N ARG A 454 -48.78 26.05 -3.09
CA ARG A 454 -50.09 25.39 -3.06
C ARG A 454 -50.04 23.97 -2.49
N ASP A 455 -49.05 23.21 -2.94
CA ASP A 455 -48.93 21.76 -2.61
C ASP A 455 -47.60 21.38 -1.93
N GLY A 456 -46.68 22.34 -1.88
CA GLY A 456 -45.38 22.13 -1.24
C GLY A 456 -44.37 21.36 -2.09
N THR A 457 -44.66 21.00 -3.31
CA THR A 457 -43.76 20.33 -4.24
C THR A 457 -42.53 21.19 -4.58
N LEU A 458 -41.40 20.55 -4.85
CA LEU A 458 -40.17 21.23 -5.30
C LEU A 458 -40.13 21.23 -6.83
N GLU A 459 -40.07 22.43 -7.40
CA GLU A 459 -39.99 22.64 -8.84
C GLU A 459 -38.63 23.24 -9.22
N PRO A 460 -37.90 22.68 -10.23
CA PRO A 460 -36.62 23.22 -10.65
C PRO A 460 -36.86 24.56 -11.37
N VAL A 461 -36.22 25.62 -10.85
CA VAL A 461 -36.34 26.97 -11.42
C VAL A 461 -35.11 27.41 -12.21
N LYS A 462 -33.95 26.82 -11.92
CA LYS A 462 -32.70 27.15 -12.60
C LYS A 462 -31.75 25.95 -12.54
N VAL A 463 -31.00 25.74 -13.63
CA VAL A 463 -29.91 24.76 -13.69
C VAL A 463 -28.62 25.47 -14.11
N ASN A 464 -27.51 25.19 -13.38
CA ASN A 464 -26.19 25.66 -13.76
C ASN A 464 -25.27 24.42 -13.92
N SER A 465 -24.91 24.12 -15.15
CA SER A 465 -24.13 22.93 -15.51
C SER A 465 -22.61 23.16 -15.59
N SER A 466 -22.16 24.39 -15.33
CA SER A 466 -20.75 24.77 -15.50
C SER A 466 -20.07 25.26 -14.20
N HIS A 467 -20.76 25.14 -13.06
CA HIS A 467 -20.26 25.69 -11.80
C HIS A 467 -19.32 24.71 -11.08
N VAL A 468 -19.74 23.45 -10.99
CA VAL A 468 -19.02 22.40 -10.26
C VAL A 468 -17.80 21.92 -11.04
N GLY A 469 -16.71 21.67 -10.34
CA GLY A 469 -15.46 21.17 -10.93
C GLY A 469 -14.91 22.13 -11.99
N ARG A 470 -14.94 23.42 -11.68
CA ARG A 470 -14.55 24.46 -12.62
C ARG A 470 -13.09 24.39 -13.03
N MET A 471 -12.26 23.87 -12.12
CA MET A 471 -10.85 23.63 -12.36
C MET A 471 -10.36 22.52 -11.42
N VAL A 472 -9.66 21.53 -11.98
CA VAL A 472 -9.01 20.45 -11.24
C VAL A 472 -7.52 20.57 -11.50
N VAL A 473 -6.71 20.66 -10.44
CA VAL A 473 -5.27 20.94 -10.56
C VAL A 473 -4.42 20.02 -9.70
N THR A 474 -3.18 19.86 -10.13
CA THR A 474 -2.12 19.19 -9.39
C THR A 474 -0.78 19.89 -9.61
N LYS A 475 0.26 19.52 -8.87
CA LYS A 475 1.62 20.01 -9.11
C LYS A 475 2.18 19.43 -10.41
N ALA A 476 2.80 20.27 -11.23
CA ALA A 476 3.48 19.81 -12.45
C ALA A 476 4.74 19.00 -12.09
N PRO A 477 5.04 17.91 -12.83
CA PRO A 477 6.27 17.14 -12.61
C PRO A 477 7.52 18.00 -12.75
N GLY A 478 8.39 17.92 -11.73
CA GLY A 478 9.68 18.61 -11.71
C GLY A 478 9.62 20.14 -11.62
N GLN A 479 8.46 20.73 -11.39
CA GLN A 479 8.27 22.18 -11.29
C GLN A 479 7.27 22.51 -10.18
N ASP A 480 7.50 23.59 -9.43
CA ASP A 480 6.56 24.08 -8.43
C ASP A 480 5.47 24.96 -9.07
N THR A 481 4.89 24.47 -10.16
CA THR A 481 3.84 25.16 -10.90
C THR A 481 2.58 24.30 -10.98
N ARG A 482 1.47 24.99 -11.05
CA ARG A 482 0.15 24.37 -11.18
C ARG A 482 -0.07 23.80 -12.58
N ARG A 483 -0.48 22.53 -12.64
CA ARG A 483 -0.94 21.86 -13.85
C ARG A 483 -2.45 21.68 -13.78
N ASP A 484 -3.15 22.23 -14.75
CA ASP A 484 -4.59 22.01 -14.94
C ASP A 484 -4.82 20.63 -15.56
N ILE A 485 -5.63 19.81 -14.91
CA ILE A 485 -5.98 18.44 -15.32
C ILE A 485 -7.51 18.27 -15.44
N THR A 486 -8.25 19.36 -15.54
CA THR A 486 -9.72 19.35 -15.67
C THR A 486 -10.19 18.50 -16.84
N ASP A 487 -9.43 18.53 -17.95
CA ASP A 487 -9.71 17.74 -19.15
C ASP A 487 -9.54 16.22 -18.94
N GLN A 488 -8.85 15.79 -17.90
CA GLN A 488 -8.74 14.38 -17.53
C GLN A 488 -10.01 13.86 -16.84
N TYR A 489 -10.77 14.73 -16.18
CA TYR A 489 -12.01 14.40 -15.45
C TYR A 489 -13.28 14.60 -16.23
N LYS A 490 -13.32 15.57 -17.16
CA LYS A 490 -14.52 15.88 -17.94
C LYS A 490 -14.19 16.51 -19.28
N PHE A 491 -15.13 16.39 -20.21
CA PHE A 491 -15.04 17.09 -21.48
C PHE A 491 -15.37 18.58 -21.31
N PRO A 492 -14.79 19.47 -22.15
CA PRO A 492 -15.11 20.88 -22.13
C PRO A 492 -16.62 21.10 -22.29
N GLU A 493 -17.18 22.01 -21.50
CA GLU A 493 -18.56 22.44 -21.71
C GLU A 493 -18.73 22.97 -23.14
N ALA A 494 -19.70 22.44 -23.88
CA ALA A 494 -19.99 22.91 -25.23
C ALA A 494 -20.35 24.39 -25.16
N LYS A 495 -19.48 25.28 -25.67
CA LYS A 495 -19.87 26.67 -25.93
C LYS A 495 -21.14 26.61 -26.75
N SER A 496 -22.25 27.17 -26.25
CA SER A 496 -23.52 27.28 -26.97
C SER A 496 -23.27 28.00 -28.29
N LEU A 497 -22.94 27.23 -29.33
CA LEU A 497 -23.09 27.71 -30.69
C LEU A 497 -24.60 27.88 -30.90
N LYS A 498 -25.04 29.11 -31.03
CA LYS A 498 -26.38 29.43 -31.52
C LYS A 498 -26.52 28.80 -32.91
N GLY A 499 -27.09 27.60 -32.98
CA GLY A 499 -27.35 26.88 -34.21
C GLY A 499 -27.23 25.38 -34.05
N HIS A 500 -28.39 24.71 -33.98
CA HIS A 500 -28.67 23.32 -34.32
C HIS A 500 -27.50 22.33 -34.36
N PHE A 501 -27.12 21.78 -33.17
CA PHE A 501 -26.58 20.43 -33.05
C PHE A 501 -27.24 19.73 -31.87
N PRO A 502 -27.65 18.46 -32.02
CA PRO A 502 -28.26 17.73 -30.93
C PRO A 502 -27.24 17.57 -29.79
N ARG A 503 -27.62 18.03 -28.60
CA ARG A 503 -26.88 17.78 -27.35
C ARG A 503 -26.82 16.28 -27.14
N HIS A 504 -25.71 15.62 -27.45
CA HIS A 504 -25.39 14.33 -26.87
C HIS A 504 -24.91 14.54 -25.42
N ARG A 505 -25.83 14.99 -24.59
CA ARG A 505 -25.78 14.73 -23.18
C ARG A 505 -26.19 13.25 -23.02
N LEU A 506 -25.29 12.41 -22.49
CA LEU A 506 -25.71 11.14 -21.92
C LEU A 506 -26.75 11.49 -20.84
N LYS A 507 -28.04 11.44 -21.19
CA LYS A 507 -29.13 11.35 -20.24
C LYS A 507 -29.00 9.95 -19.63
N ILE A 508 -28.28 9.86 -18.53
CA ILE A 508 -28.40 8.70 -17.65
C ILE A 508 -29.77 8.84 -17.01
N THR A 509 -30.77 8.23 -17.64
CA THR A 509 -32.09 8.08 -17.03
C THR A 509 -31.99 6.96 -16.02
N TYR A 510 -32.38 7.23 -14.79
CA TYR A 510 -32.43 6.30 -13.63
C TYR A 510 -33.16 4.96 -13.91
N ALA A 511 -33.84 4.81 -15.05
CA ALA A 511 -34.54 3.59 -15.42
C ALA A 511 -33.63 2.41 -15.80
N GLU A 512 -32.31 2.61 -15.94
CA GLU A 512 -31.38 1.54 -16.35
C GLU A 512 -30.45 1.04 -15.23
N ILE A 513 -30.57 1.59 -13.99
CA ILE A 513 -29.79 1.14 -12.84
C ILE A 513 -30.68 0.29 -11.92
N THR A 514 -31.21 -0.81 -12.43
CA THR A 514 -31.67 -1.92 -11.58
C THR A 514 -30.55 -2.95 -11.54
N PRO A 515 -29.96 -3.24 -10.35
CA PRO A 515 -28.93 -4.28 -10.27
C PRO A 515 -29.58 -5.65 -10.55
N PRO A 516 -28.94 -6.51 -11.35
CA PRO A 516 -29.33 -7.91 -11.45
C PRO A 516 -28.68 -8.69 -10.29
N PHE A 517 -29.24 -8.59 -9.09
CA PHE A 517 -28.92 -9.60 -8.06
C PHE A 517 -30.23 -10.22 -7.57
N PRO A 518 -30.41 -11.54 -7.74
CA PRO A 518 -31.46 -12.25 -7.07
C PRO A 518 -31.20 -12.28 -5.57
N ALA A 519 -32.24 -12.01 -4.80
CA ALA A 519 -32.26 -12.28 -3.38
C ALA A 519 -32.04 -13.77 -3.14
N GLY A 520 -31.02 -14.12 -2.33
CA GLY A 520 -30.68 -15.45 -1.89
C GLY A 520 -29.70 -15.37 -0.74
#